data_05ae5454bfed4a855ad4a12416f8081a
#
_entry.id   05ae5454bfed4a855ad4a12416f8081a
#
_cell.length_a   1.000
_cell.length_b   1.000
_cell.length_c   1.000
_cell.angle_alpha   90.00
_cell.angle_beta   90.00
_cell.angle_gamma   90.00
#
_symmetry.space_group_name_H-M   'P 1'
#
loop_
_entity.id
_entity.type
_entity.pdbx_description
1 polymer ?
#
loop_
_entity_poly.entity_id
_entity_poly.type
_entity_poly.pdbx_seq_one_letter_code
_entity_poly.pdbx_strand_id
1 'polypeptide(L)'
;MKNFLSKRYNFKIYCVRGNHEARPQNVPGMKLFYDENVQGDVYMEDRWPQIRYFKDWGLYTIGQFKVAVIGGAYSVDKWYRLQNNYTWFEDELLTEEEMISCTQELTNAEVDFVFTHTCPICWEPRDLFLNSIDQSQVDKSMELFLEEIGQCFDWKVFCFGHFHADRIERPYVEQFYRDTENIDELWMRWENYSKTNELDWWLEKSPNFHMTDYLLEDKINNENV
;
A
#
# COMPACT_ATOMS: atom_id res chain seq x y z
N MET A 1 18.45 5.65 12.11
CA MET A 1 17.64 6.51 11.22
C MET A 1 16.78 7.51 11.99
N LYS A 2 15.88 7.13 12.89
CA LYS A 2 14.98 8.04 13.66
C LYS A 2 15.71 9.21 14.33
N ASN A 3 16.83 8.96 15.05
CA ASN A 3 17.63 10.01 15.69
C ASN A 3 18.26 11.00 14.70
N PHE A 4 18.58 10.59 13.50
CA PHE A 4 19.12 11.45 12.45
C PHE A 4 18.03 12.36 11.90
N LEU A 5 16.88 11.81 11.57
CA LEU A 5 15.73 12.54 11.02
C LEU A 5 15.23 13.61 12.01
N SER A 6 15.03 13.22 13.28
CA SER A 6 14.49 14.12 14.30
C SER A 6 15.42 15.29 14.70
N LYS A 7 16.74 15.13 14.50
CA LYS A 7 17.70 16.20 14.80
C LYS A 7 17.95 17.15 13.63
N ARG A 8 17.69 16.71 12.40
CA ARG A 8 18.08 17.44 11.19
C ARG A 8 16.93 18.16 10.53
N TYR A 9 15.71 17.68 10.71
CA TYR A 9 14.56 18.16 9.98
C TYR A 9 13.43 18.56 10.93
N ASN A 10 12.74 19.65 10.58
CA ASN A 10 11.60 20.18 11.33
C ASN A 10 10.27 19.93 10.61
N PHE A 11 10.18 18.86 9.82
CA PHE A 11 8.94 18.43 9.19
C PHE A 11 8.47 17.10 9.78
N LYS A 12 7.20 16.80 9.64
CA LYS A 12 6.62 15.52 10.03
C LYS A 12 6.77 14.50 8.90
N ILE A 13 7.03 13.26 9.26
CA ILE A 13 7.10 12.12 8.36
C ILE A 13 5.97 11.20 8.73
N TYR A 14 5.10 10.88 7.79
CA TYR A 14 4.02 9.92 7.96
C TYR A 14 4.38 8.65 7.19
N CYS A 15 4.33 7.51 7.87
CA CYS A 15 4.76 6.22 7.33
C CYS A 15 3.56 5.31 7.10
N VAL A 16 3.43 4.76 5.90
CA VAL A 16 2.60 3.59 5.62
C VAL A 16 3.41 2.36 6.03
N ARG A 17 2.81 1.42 6.76
CA ARG A 17 3.52 0.23 7.24
C ARG A 17 3.88 -0.71 6.08
N GLY A 18 5.15 -1.08 6.03
CA GLY A 18 5.66 -2.12 5.13
C GLY A 18 5.71 -3.51 5.76
N ASN A 19 6.19 -4.49 4.99
CA ASN A 19 6.36 -5.88 5.43
C ASN A 19 7.58 -6.11 6.35
N HIS A 20 8.56 -5.21 6.32
CA HIS A 20 9.76 -5.30 7.16
C HIS A 20 9.68 -4.47 8.44
N GLU A 21 8.48 -4.13 8.88
CA GLU A 21 8.22 -3.28 10.03
C GLU A 21 7.24 -3.96 11.00
N ALA A 22 7.52 -3.81 12.31
CA ALA A 22 6.56 -4.20 13.33
C ALA A 22 5.30 -3.33 13.22
N ARG A 23 4.15 -3.90 13.50
CA ARG A 23 2.92 -3.11 13.66
C ARG A 23 3.09 -2.08 14.77
N PRO A 24 2.79 -0.81 14.53
CA PRO A 24 3.00 0.25 15.52
C PRO A 24 2.35 -0.05 16.87
N GLN A 25 1.14 -0.61 16.90
CA GLN A 25 0.44 -0.97 18.12
C GLN A 25 1.16 -2.02 18.97
N ASN A 26 2.05 -2.84 18.37
CA ASN A 26 2.82 -3.87 19.05
C ASN A 26 4.20 -3.37 19.52
N VAL A 27 4.56 -2.12 19.22
CA VAL A 27 5.87 -1.54 19.60
C VAL A 27 5.77 -0.90 20.99
N PRO A 28 6.58 -1.33 21.99
CA PRO A 28 6.57 -0.71 23.31
C PRO A 28 6.85 0.80 23.26
N GLY A 29 6.01 1.58 23.92
CA GLY A 29 6.13 3.05 23.98
C GLY A 29 5.47 3.79 22.82
N MET A 30 4.92 3.07 21.85
CA MET A 30 4.09 3.65 20.81
C MET A 30 2.73 4.09 21.38
N LYS A 31 2.25 5.24 20.98
CA LYS A 31 0.98 5.82 21.42
C LYS A 31 0.10 6.15 20.23
N LEU A 32 -1.17 5.78 20.29
CA LEU A 32 -2.19 6.22 19.35
C LEU A 32 -2.71 7.60 19.79
N PHE A 33 -2.87 8.53 18.86
CA PHE A 33 -3.46 9.83 19.10
C PHE A 33 -4.04 10.41 17.81
N TYR A 34 -4.98 11.34 17.95
CA TYR A 34 -5.53 12.06 16.81
C TYR A 34 -4.56 13.19 16.39
N ASP A 35 -4.13 13.17 15.12
CA ASP A 35 -3.28 14.23 14.55
C ASP A 35 -4.09 15.15 13.63
N GLU A 36 -4.27 16.39 14.05
CA GLU A 36 -5.01 17.44 13.32
C GLU A 36 -4.43 17.72 11.91
N ASN A 37 -3.13 17.41 11.68
CA ASN A 37 -2.51 17.68 10.38
C ASN A 37 -2.95 16.68 9.31
N VAL A 38 -3.42 15.51 9.70
CA VAL A 38 -3.94 14.48 8.78
C VAL A 38 -5.38 14.10 9.10
N GLN A 39 -5.98 14.79 10.08
CA GLN A 39 -7.36 14.59 10.54
C GLN A 39 -7.70 13.12 10.82
N GLY A 40 -6.79 12.42 11.48
CA GLY A 40 -6.96 11.00 11.77
C GLY A 40 -6.01 10.48 12.83
N ASP A 41 -6.28 9.26 13.29
CA ASP A 41 -5.49 8.59 14.30
C ASP A 41 -4.19 8.05 13.72
N VAL A 42 -3.08 8.38 14.37
CA VAL A 42 -1.74 7.91 14.01
C VAL A 42 -0.98 7.45 15.25
N TYR A 43 0.04 6.63 15.04
CA TYR A 43 0.94 6.20 16.11
C TYR A 43 2.21 7.05 16.15
N MET A 44 2.76 7.23 17.35
CA MET A 44 3.98 8.00 17.59
C MET A 44 4.70 7.52 18.84
N GLU A 45 6.02 7.63 18.82
CA GLU A 45 6.86 7.54 20.03
C GLU A 45 7.21 8.95 20.53
N ASP A 46 7.05 9.22 21.83
CA ASP A 46 7.38 10.52 22.44
C ASP A 46 8.82 10.96 22.14
N ARG A 47 9.73 10.02 22.02
CA ARG A 47 11.13 10.27 21.72
C ARG A 47 11.38 10.84 20.32
N TRP A 48 10.51 10.52 19.34
CA TRP A 48 10.63 10.96 17.95
C TRP A 48 9.32 11.54 17.42
N PRO A 49 8.91 12.69 17.98
CA PRO A 49 7.59 13.25 17.71
C PRO A 49 7.38 13.74 16.27
N GLN A 50 8.40 13.75 15.42
CA GLN A 50 8.25 14.06 14.00
C GLN A 50 7.85 12.85 13.15
N ILE A 51 8.05 11.61 13.67
CA ILE A 51 7.75 10.38 12.92
C ILE A 51 6.40 9.87 13.38
N ARG A 52 5.50 9.75 12.45
CA ARG A 52 4.13 9.28 12.60
C ARG A 52 3.95 8.01 11.78
N TYR A 53 3.16 7.10 12.27
CA TYR A 53 2.79 5.89 11.56
C TYR A 53 1.28 5.90 11.41
N PHE A 54 0.79 5.79 10.20
CA PHE A 54 -0.62 5.55 9.97
C PHE A 54 -1.05 4.23 10.62
N LYS A 55 -2.34 4.07 10.92
CA LYS A 55 -2.93 2.77 11.22
C LYS A 55 -2.74 1.85 10.00
N ASP A 56 -2.88 0.55 10.20
CA ASP A 56 -2.76 -0.41 9.10
C ASP A 56 -3.75 -0.14 7.96
N TRP A 57 -4.89 0.49 8.26
CA TRP A 57 -5.79 1.13 7.29
C TRP A 57 -6.49 2.33 7.91
N GLY A 58 -7.06 3.20 7.07
CA GLY A 58 -7.87 4.33 7.50
C GLY A 58 -8.00 5.43 6.45
N LEU A 59 -8.87 6.38 6.78
CA LEU A 59 -9.12 7.58 6.01
C LEU A 59 -8.46 8.79 6.69
N TYR A 60 -7.80 9.62 5.89
CA TYR A 60 -7.04 10.78 6.34
C TYR A 60 -7.29 11.98 5.42
N THR A 61 -6.87 13.16 5.88
CA THR A 61 -6.82 14.37 5.05
C THR A 61 -5.41 14.94 5.07
N ILE A 62 -4.77 15.05 3.91
CA ILE A 62 -3.41 15.61 3.76
C ILE A 62 -3.52 16.90 2.93
N GLY A 63 -3.35 18.04 3.59
CA GLY A 63 -3.62 19.33 2.95
C GLY A 63 -5.10 19.46 2.57
N GLN A 64 -5.39 19.50 1.28
CA GLN A 64 -6.74 19.56 0.73
C GLN A 64 -7.29 18.19 0.27
N PHE A 65 -6.45 17.15 0.27
CA PHE A 65 -6.75 15.86 -0.33
C PHE A 65 -7.24 14.84 0.71
N LYS A 66 -8.27 14.09 0.35
CA LYS A 66 -8.72 12.91 1.08
C LYS A 66 -7.86 11.71 0.68
N VAL A 67 -7.39 10.96 1.64
CA VAL A 67 -6.43 9.87 1.43
C VAL A 67 -6.89 8.61 2.14
N ALA A 68 -6.94 7.49 1.41
CA ALA A 68 -7.01 6.16 2.01
C ALA A 68 -5.60 5.58 2.16
N VAL A 69 -5.33 4.96 3.30
CA VAL A 69 -4.07 4.28 3.56
C VAL A 69 -4.34 2.82 3.86
N ILE A 70 -3.54 1.91 3.26
CA ILE A 70 -3.58 0.46 3.55
C ILE A 70 -2.15 -0.06 3.59
N GLY A 71 -1.69 -0.50 4.75
CA GLY A 71 -0.34 -1.03 4.99
C GLY A 71 -0.27 -2.54 4.92
N GLY A 72 0.95 -3.07 4.83
CA GLY A 72 1.27 -4.48 4.83
C GLY A 72 1.53 -5.06 3.44
N ALA A 73 2.30 -6.14 3.42
CA ALA A 73 2.60 -6.96 2.25
C ALA A 73 3.29 -8.25 2.69
N TYR A 74 3.34 -9.26 1.84
CA TYR A 74 4.08 -10.49 2.07
C TYR A 74 5.59 -10.32 1.84
N SER A 75 6.41 -10.88 2.70
CA SER A 75 7.87 -10.91 2.55
C SER A 75 8.31 -12.10 1.71
N VAL A 76 8.61 -11.91 0.43
CA VAL A 76 9.13 -12.97 -0.45
C VAL A 76 10.46 -13.55 0.05
N ASP A 77 11.21 -12.81 0.85
CA ASP A 77 12.46 -13.22 1.48
C ASP A 77 12.28 -13.80 2.90
N LYS A 78 11.05 -14.13 3.31
CA LYS A 78 10.69 -14.68 4.63
C LYS A 78 11.62 -15.83 5.05
N TRP A 79 11.75 -16.84 4.19
CA TRP A 79 12.55 -18.03 4.52
C TRP A 79 14.05 -17.71 4.64
N TYR A 80 14.57 -16.84 3.77
CA TYR A 80 15.93 -16.36 3.87
C TYR A 80 16.17 -15.61 5.19
N ARG A 81 15.24 -14.75 5.61
CA ARG A 81 15.31 -14.02 6.88
C ARG A 81 15.33 -14.97 8.07
N LEU A 82 14.40 -15.91 8.11
CA LEU A 82 14.33 -16.89 9.21
C LEU A 82 15.60 -17.74 9.29
N GLN A 83 16.15 -18.22 8.18
CA GLN A 83 17.37 -19.01 8.15
C GLN A 83 18.61 -18.22 8.59
N ASN A 84 18.65 -16.91 8.36
CA ASN A 84 19.77 -16.06 8.70
C ASN A 84 19.56 -15.25 10.00
N ASN A 85 18.54 -15.55 10.78
CA ASN A 85 18.17 -14.83 12.00
C ASN A 85 17.93 -13.32 11.77
N TYR A 86 17.42 -12.94 10.62
CA TYR A 86 16.95 -11.59 10.37
C TYR A 86 15.50 -11.44 10.88
N THR A 87 15.14 -10.21 11.21
CA THR A 87 13.80 -9.90 11.69
C THR A 87 12.77 -10.16 10.60
N TRP A 88 11.74 -10.91 10.93
CA TRP A 88 10.51 -11.10 10.18
C TRP A 88 9.32 -10.97 11.13
N PHE A 89 8.21 -10.45 10.66
CA PHE A 89 7.01 -10.22 11.45
C PHE A 89 5.89 -11.12 10.97
N GLU A 90 5.37 -11.97 11.85
CA GLU A 90 4.30 -12.91 11.53
C GLU A 90 2.99 -12.19 11.14
N ASP A 91 2.80 -10.98 11.65
CA ASP A 91 1.65 -10.11 11.42
C ASP A 91 1.88 -9.08 10.28
N GLU A 92 2.74 -9.39 9.30
CA GLU A 92 3.03 -8.50 8.18
C GLU A 92 1.83 -8.27 7.23
N LEU A 93 0.93 -9.27 7.12
CA LEU A 93 -0.31 -9.21 6.35
C LEU A 93 -1.49 -8.77 7.23
N LEU A 94 -2.55 -8.26 6.64
CA LEU A 94 -3.83 -8.13 7.31
C LEU A 94 -4.48 -9.52 7.43
N THR A 95 -5.16 -9.77 8.55
CA THR A 95 -6.01 -10.94 8.70
C THR A 95 -7.32 -10.78 7.92
N GLU A 96 -8.07 -11.88 7.71
CA GLU A 96 -9.38 -11.81 7.04
C GLU A 96 -10.35 -10.86 7.78
N GLU A 97 -10.36 -10.88 9.12
CA GLU A 97 -11.20 -9.98 9.91
C GLU A 97 -10.78 -8.51 9.77
N GLU A 98 -9.48 -8.26 9.65
CA GLU A 98 -8.95 -6.91 9.41
C GLU A 98 -9.28 -6.43 7.99
N MET A 99 -9.21 -7.30 6.98
CA MET A 99 -9.61 -7.01 5.60
C MET A 99 -11.11 -6.68 5.52
N ILE A 100 -11.96 -7.44 6.21
CA ILE A 100 -13.40 -7.15 6.32
C ILE A 100 -13.63 -5.78 6.97
N SER A 101 -12.94 -5.49 8.07
CA SER A 101 -13.06 -4.22 8.78
C SER A 101 -12.59 -3.04 7.93
N CYS A 102 -11.49 -3.20 7.20
CA CYS A 102 -10.98 -2.23 6.24
C CYS A 102 -12.00 -1.97 5.12
N THR A 103 -12.58 -3.03 4.56
CA THR A 103 -13.61 -2.93 3.53
C THR A 103 -14.83 -2.15 4.04
N GLN A 104 -15.30 -2.45 5.24
CA GLN A 104 -16.44 -1.73 5.84
C GLN A 104 -16.17 -0.24 6.03
N GLU A 105 -14.95 0.13 6.43
CA GLU A 105 -14.54 1.53 6.62
C GLU A 105 -14.42 2.29 5.30
N LEU A 106 -13.87 1.65 4.25
CA LEU A 106 -13.59 2.31 2.98
C LEU A 106 -14.74 2.24 1.96
N THR A 107 -15.66 1.29 2.09
CA THR A 107 -16.79 1.15 1.15
C THR A 107 -17.57 2.45 1.00
N ASN A 108 -17.79 2.88 -0.25
CA ASN A 108 -18.40 4.13 -0.64
C ASN A 108 -17.64 5.41 -0.22
N ALA A 109 -16.40 5.31 0.24
CA ALA A 109 -15.58 6.48 0.44
C ALA A 109 -15.24 7.13 -0.92
N GLU A 110 -15.09 8.45 -0.92
CA GLU A 110 -14.55 9.21 -2.04
C GLU A 110 -13.21 9.78 -1.61
N VAL A 111 -12.12 9.30 -2.22
CA VAL A 111 -10.76 9.76 -1.89
C VAL A 111 -10.03 10.25 -3.14
N ASP A 112 -9.09 11.14 -2.94
CA ASP A 112 -8.24 11.65 -3.99
C ASP A 112 -7.04 10.73 -4.21
N PHE A 113 -6.48 10.20 -3.12
CA PHE A 113 -5.30 9.33 -3.15
C PHE A 113 -5.52 8.04 -2.37
N VAL A 114 -4.88 6.98 -2.85
CA VAL A 114 -4.68 5.73 -2.10
C VAL A 114 -3.18 5.52 -1.92
N PHE A 115 -2.73 5.36 -0.69
CA PHE A 115 -1.35 5.04 -0.35
C PHE A 115 -1.28 3.65 0.26
N THR A 116 -0.58 2.74 -0.41
CA THR A 116 -0.40 1.37 0.06
C THR A 116 1.08 0.99 0.12
N HIS A 117 1.41 -0.13 0.76
CA HIS A 117 2.76 -0.64 0.67
C HIS A 117 2.95 -1.50 -0.57
N THR A 118 2.10 -2.50 -0.82
CA THR A 118 2.06 -3.27 -2.07
C THR A 118 0.93 -2.76 -2.99
N CYS A 119 0.67 -3.40 -4.11
CA CYS A 119 -0.30 -2.96 -5.12
C CYS A 119 -1.41 -4.00 -5.36
N PRO A 120 -2.52 -3.63 -6.00
CA PRO A 120 -3.44 -4.57 -6.62
C PRO A 120 -2.71 -5.57 -7.53
N ILE A 121 -3.18 -6.81 -7.58
CA ILE A 121 -2.49 -7.90 -8.29
C ILE A 121 -2.34 -7.64 -9.80
N CYS A 122 -3.27 -6.88 -10.40
CA CYS A 122 -3.21 -6.50 -11.81
C CYS A 122 -2.05 -5.54 -12.14
N TRP A 123 -1.47 -4.87 -11.13
CA TRP A 123 -0.34 -3.93 -11.31
C TRP A 123 0.98 -4.48 -10.78
N GLU A 124 1.04 -5.76 -10.41
CA GLU A 124 2.30 -6.37 -10.03
C GLU A 124 3.35 -6.20 -11.14
N PRO A 125 4.53 -5.65 -10.84
CA PRO A 125 5.61 -5.50 -11.81
C PRO A 125 6.32 -6.84 -12.03
N ARG A 126 5.67 -7.79 -12.69
CA ARG A 126 6.12 -9.18 -12.88
C ARG A 126 7.48 -9.27 -13.59
N ASP A 127 7.85 -8.24 -14.36
CA ASP A 127 9.15 -8.11 -15.01
C ASP A 127 10.30 -7.85 -14.01
N LEU A 128 9.98 -7.41 -12.77
CA LEU A 128 10.94 -7.19 -11.69
C LEU A 128 11.07 -8.42 -10.77
N PHE A 129 10.27 -9.44 -10.95
CA PHE A 129 10.29 -10.60 -10.08
C PHE A 129 11.60 -11.39 -10.24
N LEU A 130 12.15 -11.82 -9.11
CA LEU A 130 13.36 -12.63 -9.10
C LEU A 130 13.06 -14.03 -9.60
N ASN A 131 13.77 -14.48 -10.65
CA ASN A 131 13.64 -15.82 -11.20
C ASN A 131 13.94 -16.95 -10.20
N SER A 132 14.59 -16.65 -9.09
CA SER A 132 14.91 -17.60 -8.01
C SER A 132 13.77 -17.79 -7.01
N ILE A 133 12.70 -17.00 -7.10
CA ILE A 133 11.54 -17.08 -6.21
C ILE A 133 10.42 -17.80 -6.96
N ASP A 134 9.98 -18.91 -6.39
CA ASP A 134 8.80 -19.62 -6.88
C ASP A 134 7.54 -18.83 -6.50
N GLN A 135 6.92 -18.21 -7.49
CA GLN A 135 5.76 -17.36 -7.31
C GLN A 135 4.52 -18.12 -6.80
N SER A 136 4.46 -19.44 -7.01
CA SER A 136 3.38 -20.27 -6.46
C SER A 136 3.41 -20.42 -4.93
N GLN A 137 4.54 -20.07 -4.32
CA GLN A 137 4.74 -20.11 -2.87
C GLN A 137 4.62 -18.72 -2.21
N VAL A 138 4.38 -17.68 -3.00
CA VAL A 138 4.21 -16.31 -2.52
C VAL A 138 2.74 -16.09 -2.16
N ASP A 139 2.50 -15.67 -0.92
CA ASP A 139 1.15 -15.30 -0.49
C ASP A 139 0.72 -14.00 -1.17
N LYS A 140 -0.34 -14.05 -1.96
CA LYS A 140 -0.90 -12.93 -2.73
C LYS A 140 -2.17 -12.34 -2.11
N SER A 141 -2.48 -12.70 -0.89
CA SER A 141 -3.73 -12.30 -0.24
C SER A 141 -3.89 -10.77 -0.17
N MET A 142 -2.79 -10.03 0.08
CA MET A 142 -2.84 -8.56 0.12
C MET A 142 -3.07 -7.95 -1.26
N GLU A 143 -2.40 -8.45 -2.31
CA GLU A 143 -2.55 -7.96 -3.67
C GLU A 143 -3.96 -8.24 -4.22
N LEU A 144 -4.51 -9.42 -3.92
CA LEU A 144 -5.90 -9.79 -4.25
C LEU A 144 -6.90 -8.91 -3.49
N PHE A 145 -6.68 -8.73 -2.18
CA PHE A 145 -7.50 -7.85 -1.36
C PHE A 145 -7.50 -6.41 -1.89
N LEU A 146 -6.33 -5.87 -2.25
CA LEU A 146 -6.23 -4.53 -2.82
C LEU A 146 -6.95 -4.39 -4.17
N GLU A 147 -6.95 -5.44 -5.00
CA GLU A 147 -7.73 -5.50 -6.24
C GLU A 147 -9.23 -5.43 -5.97
N GLU A 148 -9.72 -6.23 -5.02
CA GLU A 148 -11.14 -6.28 -4.67
C GLU A 148 -11.61 -4.98 -4.02
N ILE A 149 -10.90 -4.50 -2.99
CA ILE A 149 -11.31 -3.31 -2.25
C ILE A 149 -11.23 -2.04 -3.11
N GLY A 150 -10.29 -1.98 -4.04
CA GLY A 150 -10.17 -0.86 -4.98
C GLY A 150 -11.40 -0.65 -5.86
N GLN A 151 -12.31 -1.63 -5.93
CA GLN A 151 -13.60 -1.53 -6.61
C GLN A 151 -14.75 -1.10 -5.69
N CYS A 152 -14.53 -1.09 -4.39
CA CYS A 152 -15.56 -0.79 -3.39
C CYS A 152 -15.68 0.70 -3.05
N PHE A 153 -14.72 1.52 -3.48
CA PHE A 153 -14.70 2.96 -3.19
C PHE A 153 -14.13 3.76 -4.36
N ASP A 154 -14.39 5.07 -4.36
CA ASP A 154 -13.95 5.96 -5.42
C ASP A 154 -12.59 6.61 -5.09
N TRP A 155 -11.61 6.49 -5.99
CA TRP A 155 -10.26 7.03 -5.83
C TRP A 155 -9.75 7.59 -7.17
N LYS A 156 -8.75 8.49 -7.13
CA LYS A 156 -8.21 9.20 -8.29
C LYS A 156 -6.76 8.81 -8.61
N VAL A 157 -5.90 8.79 -7.60
CA VAL A 157 -4.47 8.49 -7.75
C VAL A 157 -4.09 7.36 -6.78
N PHE A 158 -3.33 6.37 -7.27
CA PHE A 158 -2.86 5.25 -6.48
C PHE A 158 -1.33 5.24 -6.41
N CYS A 159 -0.78 5.23 -5.21
CA CYS A 159 0.66 5.22 -4.95
C CYS A 159 1.04 4.03 -4.08
N PHE A 160 2.05 3.29 -4.48
CA PHE A 160 2.54 2.12 -3.76
C PHE A 160 4.06 1.98 -3.81
N GLY A 161 4.63 1.10 -3.01
CA GLY A 161 6.07 0.81 -2.92
C GLY A 161 6.38 -0.67 -3.14
N HIS A 162 7.08 -1.29 -2.18
CA HIS A 162 7.37 -2.72 -2.04
C HIS A 162 8.36 -3.30 -3.07
N PHE A 163 8.16 -3.12 -4.36
CA PHE A 163 8.91 -3.80 -5.43
C PHE A 163 10.25 -3.13 -5.78
N HIS A 164 10.68 -2.14 -5.02
CA HIS A 164 11.98 -1.47 -5.14
C HIS A 164 12.29 -0.85 -6.50
N ALA A 165 11.27 -0.29 -7.15
CA ALA A 165 11.42 0.47 -8.39
C ALA A 165 10.66 1.80 -8.30
N ASP A 166 11.11 2.77 -9.08
CA ASP A 166 10.43 4.03 -9.31
C ASP A 166 9.83 3.96 -10.71
N ARG A 167 8.49 3.94 -10.81
CA ARG A 167 7.79 3.70 -12.08
C ARG A 167 6.41 4.35 -12.10
N ILE A 168 6.11 5.02 -13.19
CA ILE A 168 4.75 5.44 -13.52
C ILE A 168 4.11 4.31 -14.33
N GLU A 169 3.24 3.54 -13.71
CA GLU A 169 2.52 2.46 -14.37
C GLU A 169 1.42 3.01 -15.27
N ARG A 170 0.75 4.07 -14.78
CA ARG A 170 -0.26 4.84 -15.49
C ARG A 170 -0.20 6.29 -15.02
N PRO A 171 -0.79 7.26 -15.71
CA PRO A 171 -0.79 8.68 -15.28
C PRO A 171 -1.34 8.90 -13.86
N TYR A 172 -2.07 7.94 -13.32
CA TYR A 172 -2.70 7.97 -12.00
C TYR A 172 -2.30 6.78 -11.10
N VAL A 173 -1.31 5.96 -11.51
CA VAL A 173 -0.77 4.84 -10.74
C VAL A 173 0.74 4.92 -10.74
N GLU A 174 1.34 5.06 -9.57
CA GLU A 174 2.77 5.27 -9.44
C GLU A 174 3.38 4.43 -8.33
N GLN A 175 4.51 3.80 -8.66
CA GLN A 175 5.34 3.03 -7.76
C GLN A 175 6.54 3.86 -7.31
N PHE A 176 6.79 3.86 -5.99
CA PHE A 176 7.87 4.61 -5.35
C PHE A 176 8.88 3.70 -4.66
N TYR A 177 10.16 4.03 -4.81
CA TYR A 177 11.25 3.40 -4.07
C TYR A 177 12.24 4.43 -3.52
N ARG A 178 12.80 5.28 -4.37
CA ARG A 178 13.78 6.30 -4.01
C ARG A 178 13.35 7.71 -4.42
N ASP A 179 12.46 7.79 -5.35
CA ASP A 179 11.94 9.06 -5.83
C ASP A 179 10.99 9.68 -4.83
N THR A 180 10.79 10.96 -5.01
CA THR A 180 9.86 11.78 -4.25
C THR A 180 9.06 12.65 -5.20
N GLU A 181 7.76 12.68 -4.99
CA GLU A 181 6.86 13.49 -5.79
C GLU A 181 6.09 14.47 -4.90
N ASN A 182 5.72 15.59 -5.47
CA ASN A 182 4.82 16.52 -4.84
C ASN A 182 3.37 16.07 -5.06
N ILE A 183 2.58 16.00 -4.00
CA ILE A 183 1.18 15.56 -4.08
C ILE A 183 0.33 16.43 -5.03
N ASP A 184 0.60 17.72 -5.11
CA ASP A 184 -0.08 18.63 -6.06
C ASP A 184 0.30 18.31 -7.52
N GLU A 185 1.55 17.89 -7.78
CA GLU A 185 2.01 17.50 -9.13
C GLU A 185 1.37 16.16 -9.55
N LEU A 186 1.26 15.19 -8.64
CA LEU A 186 0.52 13.96 -8.87
C LEU A 186 -0.94 14.23 -9.22
N TRP A 187 -1.57 15.13 -8.46
CA TRP A 187 -2.95 15.54 -8.71
C TRP A 187 -3.12 16.21 -10.07
N MET A 188 -2.25 17.14 -10.43
CA MET A 188 -2.28 17.83 -11.74
C MET A 188 -2.11 16.85 -12.90
N ARG A 189 -1.29 15.82 -12.74
CA ARG A 189 -1.10 14.76 -13.74
C ARG A 189 -2.40 14.00 -13.98
N TRP A 190 -3.07 13.59 -12.90
CA TRP A 190 -4.38 12.95 -12.97
C TRP A 190 -5.44 13.86 -13.59
N GLU A 191 -5.54 15.12 -13.17
CA GLU A 191 -6.51 16.08 -13.74
C GLU A 191 -6.32 16.27 -15.25
N ASN A 192 -5.09 16.38 -15.71
CA ASN A 192 -4.80 16.51 -17.14
C ASN A 192 -5.21 15.24 -17.89
N TYR A 193 -4.93 14.08 -17.34
CA TYR A 193 -5.31 12.79 -17.92
C TYR A 193 -6.84 12.63 -17.97
N SER A 194 -7.54 12.89 -16.88
CA SER A 194 -8.98 12.74 -16.79
C SER A 194 -9.75 13.66 -17.76
N LYS A 195 -9.25 14.88 -18.01
CA LYS A 195 -9.83 15.83 -18.97
C LYS A 195 -9.67 15.38 -20.42
N THR A 196 -8.60 14.64 -20.73
CA THR A 196 -8.30 14.19 -22.10
C THR A 196 -8.86 12.81 -22.44
N ASN A 197 -9.22 12.00 -21.41
CA ASN A 197 -9.64 10.60 -21.55
C ASN A 197 -10.93 10.30 -20.75
N GLU A 198 -11.94 11.16 -20.90
CA GLU A 198 -13.17 11.15 -20.06
C GLU A 198 -13.94 9.80 -19.99
N LEU A 199 -13.76 8.88 -20.95
CA LEU A 199 -14.51 7.62 -20.98
C LEU A 199 -13.71 6.39 -20.58
N ASP A 200 -12.39 6.40 -20.73
CA ASP A 200 -11.59 5.15 -20.67
C ASP A 200 -11.04 4.83 -19.30
N TRP A 201 -10.84 5.81 -18.42
CA TRP A 201 -10.18 5.59 -17.14
C TRP A 201 -10.95 4.68 -16.17
N TRP A 202 -12.30 4.70 -16.22
CA TRP A 202 -13.13 3.79 -15.43
C TRP A 202 -13.05 2.36 -15.93
N LEU A 203 -12.98 2.16 -17.24
CA LEU A 203 -12.83 0.85 -17.87
C LEU A 203 -11.41 0.28 -17.64
N GLU A 204 -10.41 1.15 -17.49
CA GLU A 204 -9.03 0.74 -17.19
C GLU A 204 -8.79 0.43 -15.71
N LYS A 205 -9.62 0.94 -14.78
CA LYS A 205 -9.54 0.64 -13.35
C LYS A 205 -9.72 -0.84 -13.03
N SER A 206 -10.53 -1.53 -13.82
CA SER A 206 -10.82 -2.95 -13.64
C SER A 206 -11.14 -3.59 -14.98
N PRO A 207 -10.16 -3.99 -15.77
CA PRO A 207 -10.45 -4.83 -16.91
C PRO A 207 -10.90 -6.20 -16.40
N ASN A 208 -12.21 -6.40 -16.25
CA ASN A 208 -12.90 -7.70 -16.09
C ASN A 208 -12.11 -8.79 -15.31
N PHE A 209 -11.43 -8.39 -14.22
CA PHE A 209 -10.76 -9.36 -13.37
C PHE A 209 -11.80 -10.00 -12.45
N HIS A 210 -12.17 -11.24 -12.76
CA HIS A 210 -12.87 -12.11 -11.83
C HIS A 210 -11.81 -12.95 -11.11
N MET A 211 -11.83 -12.95 -9.77
CA MET A 211 -10.96 -13.77 -8.91
C MET A 211 -10.98 -15.26 -9.34
N THR A 212 -12.11 -15.70 -9.94
CA THR A 212 -12.26 -17.02 -10.58
C THR A 212 -11.27 -17.29 -11.70
N ASP A 213 -10.84 -16.29 -12.44
CA ASP A 213 -9.94 -16.48 -13.57
C ASP A 213 -8.50 -16.75 -13.13
N TYR A 214 -8.07 -16.05 -12.06
CA TYR A 214 -6.76 -16.26 -11.43
C TYR A 214 -6.64 -17.66 -10.79
N LEU A 215 -7.70 -18.09 -10.09
CA LEU A 215 -7.78 -19.42 -9.47
C LEU A 215 -7.88 -20.55 -10.50
N LEU A 216 -8.38 -20.27 -11.70
CA LEU A 216 -8.44 -21.23 -12.80
C LEU A 216 -7.09 -21.40 -13.50
N GLU A 217 -6.31 -20.33 -13.67
CA GLU A 217 -4.96 -20.42 -14.23
C GLU A 217 -4.01 -21.22 -13.32
N ASP A 218 -4.08 -21.03 -12.00
CA ASP A 218 -3.32 -21.84 -11.05
C ASP A 218 -3.72 -23.33 -11.06
N LYS A 219 -4.99 -23.65 -11.26
CA LYS A 219 -5.45 -25.04 -11.39
C LYS A 219 -4.97 -25.69 -12.69
N ILE A 220 -4.98 -24.95 -13.80
CA ILE A 220 -4.52 -25.47 -15.10
C ILE A 220 -3.02 -25.74 -15.08
N ASN A 221 -2.24 -24.90 -14.39
CA ASN A 221 -0.79 -25.11 -14.26
C ASN A 221 -0.43 -26.24 -13.29
N ASN A 222 -1.28 -26.55 -12.30
CA ASN A 222 -1.06 -27.65 -11.36
C ASN A 222 -1.57 -29.01 -11.84
N GLU A 223 -2.40 -29.08 -12.89
CA GLU A 223 -2.86 -30.35 -13.50
C GLU A 223 -1.94 -30.85 -14.61
N ASN A 224 -0.90 -30.10 -14.98
CA ASN A 224 0.06 -30.46 -16.03
C ASN A 224 1.49 -30.75 -15.51
N VAL A 225 1.63 -31.11 -14.21
CA VAL A 225 2.89 -31.58 -13.62
C VAL A 225 2.78 -33.03 -13.18
#